data_ff4309d328759dc0a2356feb5a7f167a
#
_entry.id   ff4309d328759dc0a2356feb5a7f167a
#
_cell.length_a   1.000
_cell.length_b   1.000
_cell.length_c   1.000
_cell.angle_alpha   90.00
_cell.angle_beta   90.00
_cell.angle_gamma   90.00
#
_symmetry.space_group_name_H-M   'P 1'
#
loop_
_entity.id
_entity.type
_entity.pdbx_description
1 polymer ?
#
loop_
_entity_poly.entity_id
_entity_poly.type
_entity_poly.pdbx_seq_one_letter_code
_entity_poly.pdbx_strand_id
1 'polypeptide(L)'
;MKKPLRVCALLLLGCTAVLGAQSGELRMTPAEVKWPAAAAGGVGTSGVAGTQTVVVKGDPSKPGLYTLLLRVGPNTRIEAHAHPDDRIATVISGTWYFGYGKQFNEAALKQLPQGSVYTEPPNANHFAMTRSEGAVIQITGTGPSGTTYVDPANNPAKKR
;
A
#
# COMPACT_ATOMS: atom_id res chain seq x y z
N MET A 1 -31.13 -63.66 25.83
CA MET A 1 -30.36 -63.37 24.60
C MET A 1 -30.02 -61.87 24.64
N LYS A 2 -28.74 -61.52 24.95
CA LYS A 2 -28.25 -60.13 25.05
C LYS A 2 -27.57 -59.78 23.75
N LYS A 3 -28.05 -58.73 23.04
CA LYS A 3 -27.42 -58.21 21.79
C LYS A 3 -26.22 -57.36 22.14
N PRO A 4 -25.09 -57.48 21.43
CA PRO A 4 -23.96 -56.59 21.68
C PRO A 4 -24.12 -55.25 20.99
N LEU A 5 -23.83 -54.21 21.75
CA LEU A 5 -23.78 -52.82 21.34
C LEU A 5 -22.52 -52.57 20.52
N ARG A 6 -22.68 -52.24 19.25
CA ARG A 6 -21.54 -51.86 18.39
C ARG A 6 -21.25 -50.37 18.60
N VAL A 7 -20.14 -50.09 19.22
CA VAL A 7 -19.57 -48.73 19.32
C VAL A 7 -18.85 -48.42 18.01
N CYS A 8 -19.42 -47.50 17.24
CA CYS A 8 -18.75 -46.92 16.08
C CYS A 8 -17.78 -45.82 16.54
N ALA A 9 -16.51 -46.10 16.50
CA ALA A 9 -15.49 -45.07 16.74
C ALA A 9 -15.36 -44.18 15.50
N LEU A 10 -15.82 -42.93 15.55
CA LEU A 10 -15.55 -41.89 14.58
C LEU A 10 -14.11 -41.44 14.72
N LEU A 11 -13.23 -41.80 13.80
CA LEU A 11 -11.91 -41.23 13.63
C LEU A 11 -12.07 -39.82 13.02
N LEU A 12 -11.95 -38.79 13.87
CA LEU A 12 -11.76 -37.41 13.42
C LEU A 12 -10.33 -37.28 12.85
N LEU A 13 -10.19 -37.30 11.53
CA LEU A 13 -8.97 -36.85 10.86
C LEU A 13 -8.85 -35.33 11.08
N GLY A 14 -8.05 -34.94 12.06
CA GLY A 14 -7.64 -33.57 12.23
C GLY A 14 -6.75 -33.14 11.06
N CYS A 15 -7.30 -32.33 10.16
CA CYS A 15 -6.52 -31.67 9.11
C CYS A 15 -5.66 -30.59 9.79
N THR A 16 -4.45 -30.93 10.20
CA THR A 16 -3.46 -29.93 10.62
C THR A 16 -3.02 -29.17 9.38
N ALA A 17 -3.60 -27.97 9.17
CA ALA A 17 -3.05 -27.01 8.24
C ALA A 17 -1.63 -26.66 8.72
N VAL A 18 -0.62 -27.20 8.06
CA VAL A 18 0.75 -26.76 8.19
C VAL A 18 0.77 -25.34 7.61
N LEU A 19 0.74 -24.32 8.49
CA LEU A 19 1.14 -22.97 8.11
C LEU A 19 2.63 -23.07 7.76
N GLY A 20 2.91 -23.28 6.46
CA GLY A 20 4.26 -23.15 5.94
C GLY A 20 4.74 -21.75 6.31
N ALA A 21 5.81 -21.65 7.10
CA ALA A 21 6.56 -20.43 7.27
C ALA A 21 6.89 -19.94 5.86
N GLN A 22 6.34 -18.78 5.45
CA GLN A 22 6.71 -18.17 4.19
C GLN A 22 8.23 -17.97 4.23
N SER A 23 8.95 -18.68 3.37
CA SER A 23 10.35 -18.40 3.13
C SER A 23 10.43 -16.90 2.84
N GLY A 24 11.34 -16.18 3.53
CA GLY A 24 11.49 -14.73 3.34
C GLY A 24 11.96 -14.34 1.93
N GLU A 25 12.06 -15.30 1.02
CA GLU A 25 12.42 -15.14 -0.38
C GLU A 25 11.21 -14.73 -1.21
N LEU A 26 11.35 -13.64 -1.97
CA LEU A 26 10.36 -13.15 -2.90
C LEU A 26 11.01 -12.86 -4.26
N ARG A 27 10.42 -13.39 -5.31
CA ARG A 27 10.73 -13.06 -6.71
C ARG A 27 9.41 -12.87 -7.43
N MET A 28 9.13 -11.66 -7.88
CA MET A 28 7.84 -11.32 -8.48
C MET A 28 8.04 -10.38 -9.67
N THR A 29 7.52 -10.78 -10.81
CA THR A 29 7.45 -9.93 -11.99
C THR A 29 6.25 -8.99 -11.91
N PRO A 30 6.20 -7.89 -12.68
CA PRO A 30 5.05 -7.00 -12.70
C PRO A 30 3.71 -7.68 -13.02
N ALA A 31 3.72 -8.74 -13.85
CA ALA A 31 2.53 -9.49 -14.23
C ALA A 31 1.97 -10.36 -13.09
N GLU A 32 2.80 -10.71 -12.12
CA GLU A 32 2.41 -11.53 -10.97
C GLU A 32 1.82 -10.73 -9.82
N VAL A 33 1.93 -9.39 -9.87
CA VAL A 33 1.33 -8.51 -8.85
C VAL A 33 -0.19 -8.65 -8.87
N LYS A 34 -0.76 -9.11 -7.75
CA LYS A 34 -2.22 -9.25 -7.59
C LYS A 34 -2.80 -7.95 -7.03
N TRP A 35 -3.21 -7.07 -7.94
CA TRP A 35 -3.84 -5.82 -7.56
C TRP A 35 -5.25 -6.06 -7.02
N PRO A 36 -5.67 -5.41 -5.91
CA PRO A 36 -7.03 -5.52 -5.40
C PRO A 36 -8.03 -4.94 -6.42
N ALA A 37 -9.22 -5.52 -6.49
CA ALA A 37 -10.26 -5.11 -7.45
C ALA A 37 -10.81 -3.70 -7.18
N ALA A 38 -10.83 -3.26 -5.93
CA ALA A 38 -11.28 -1.93 -5.53
C ALA A 38 -10.12 -1.09 -5.02
N ALA A 39 -10.18 0.22 -5.26
CA ALA A 39 -9.31 1.17 -4.60
C ALA A 39 -9.52 1.08 -3.09
N ALA A 40 -8.58 0.48 -2.39
CA ALA A 40 -8.60 0.40 -0.96
C ALA A 40 -7.40 1.22 -0.44
N GLY A 41 -7.69 2.23 0.36
CA GLY A 41 -6.66 2.89 1.15
C GLY A 41 -6.06 1.87 2.13
N GLY A 42 -4.77 1.59 2.00
CA GLY A 42 -3.99 0.82 2.97
C GLY A 42 -3.40 1.76 4.02
N VAL A 43 -2.92 1.16 5.13
CA VAL A 43 -2.14 1.91 6.13
C VAL A 43 -0.97 2.60 5.45
N GLY A 44 -0.78 3.88 5.73
CA GLY A 44 0.32 4.67 5.15
C GLY A 44 0.13 5.05 3.68
N THR A 45 -1.09 5.00 3.15
CA THR A 45 -1.41 5.52 1.81
C THR A 45 -2.39 6.67 1.89
N SER A 46 -2.48 7.45 0.80
CA SER A 46 -3.42 8.58 0.73
C SER A 46 -4.89 8.17 0.83
N GLY A 47 -5.23 6.93 0.51
CA GLY A 47 -6.62 6.44 0.50
C GLY A 47 -7.51 7.04 -0.58
N VAL A 48 -6.95 7.81 -1.52
CA VAL A 48 -7.69 8.46 -2.59
C VAL A 48 -8.25 7.43 -3.57
N ALA A 49 -9.46 7.68 -4.08
CA ALA A 49 -10.06 6.86 -5.13
C ALA A 49 -9.14 6.80 -6.37
N GLY A 50 -9.11 5.68 -7.06
CA GLY A 50 -8.19 5.45 -8.18
C GLY A 50 -6.79 4.97 -7.77
N THR A 51 -6.55 4.74 -6.47
CA THR A 51 -5.30 4.14 -5.97
C THR A 51 -5.52 2.69 -5.55
N GLN A 52 -4.51 1.85 -5.79
CA GLN A 52 -4.47 0.45 -5.35
C GLN A 52 -3.12 0.19 -4.68
N THR A 53 -3.11 -0.58 -3.61
CA THR A 53 -1.89 -0.86 -2.84
C THR A 53 -1.70 -2.35 -2.65
N VAL A 54 -0.48 -2.82 -2.83
CA VAL A 54 -0.05 -4.18 -2.54
C VAL A 54 1.18 -4.13 -1.63
N VAL A 55 1.08 -4.69 -0.43
CA VAL A 55 2.24 -4.87 0.45
C VAL A 55 3.03 -6.07 -0.05
N VAL A 56 4.27 -5.85 -0.45
CA VAL A 56 5.16 -6.90 -0.97
C VAL A 56 6.10 -7.44 0.10
N LYS A 57 6.37 -6.66 1.14
CA LYS A 57 7.19 -7.09 2.28
C LYS A 57 6.78 -6.34 3.54
N GLY A 58 6.86 -7.01 4.70
CA GLY A 58 6.59 -6.43 6.01
C GLY A 58 5.11 -6.10 6.23
N ASP A 59 4.86 -5.20 7.19
CA ASP A 59 3.53 -4.73 7.57
C ASP A 59 3.65 -3.24 7.92
N PRO A 60 3.09 -2.31 7.11
CA PRO A 60 3.21 -0.89 7.37
C PRO A 60 2.52 -0.43 8.67
N SER A 61 1.67 -1.25 9.28
CA SER A 61 1.03 -0.94 10.56
C SER A 61 1.88 -1.27 11.78
N LYS A 62 3.00 -1.96 11.60
CA LYS A 62 3.87 -2.47 12.67
C LYS A 62 5.27 -1.88 12.59
N PRO A 63 6.02 -1.88 13.71
CA PRO A 63 7.44 -1.55 13.67
C PRO A 63 8.21 -2.48 12.74
N GLY A 64 9.12 -1.92 11.94
CA GLY A 64 10.00 -2.65 11.04
C GLY A 64 9.90 -2.21 9.59
N LEU A 65 10.80 -2.74 8.79
CA LEU A 65 10.87 -2.46 7.35
C LEU A 65 9.65 -3.00 6.63
N TYR A 66 9.05 -2.17 5.79
CA TYR A 66 8.04 -2.61 4.84
C TYR A 66 8.34 -2.09 3.43
N THR A 67 7.79 -2.76 2.43
CA THR A 67 7.77 -2.30 1.04
C THR A 67 6.38 -2.54 0.46
N LEU A 68 5.84 -1.53 -0.19
CA LEU A 68 4.57 -1.63 -0.91
C LEU A 68 4.69 -1.11 -2.34
N LEU A 69 3.79 -1.56 -3.19
CA LEU A 69 3.54 -0.99 -4.50
C LEU A 69 2.25 -0.18 -4.44
N LEU A 70 2.31 1.05 -4.92
CA LEU A 70 1.17 1.94 -5.10
C LEU A 70 0.91 2.11 -6.59
N ARG A 71 -0.26 1.69 -7.07
CA ARG A 71 -0.75 2.02 -8.41
C ARG A 71 -1.70 3.21 -8.29
N VAL A 72 -1.48 4.20 -9.10
CA VAL A 72 -2.33 5.40 -9.19
C VAL A 72 -2.89 5.50 -10.60
N GLY A 73 -4.20 5.57 -10.71
CA GLY A 73 -4.90 5.74 -11.99
C GLY A 73 -4.60 7.09 -12.65
N PRO A 74 -4.97 7.28 -13.91
CA PRO A 74 -4.81 8.57 -14.60
C PRO A 74 -5.68 9.66 -13.95
N ASN A 75 -5.27 10.93 -14.10
CA ASN A 75 -5.97 12.12 -13.63
C ASN A 75 -6.33 12.06 -12.12
N THR A 76 -5.46 11.45 -11.32
CA THR A 76 -5.64 11.33 -9.88
C THR A 76 -4.84 12.40 -9.16
N ARG A 77 -5.50 13.18 -8.31
CA ARG A 77 -4.91 14.21 -7.46
C ARG A 77 -4.90 13.75 -6.01
N ILE A 78 -3.77 13.94 -5.34
CA ILE A 78 -3.56 13.64 -3.93
C ILE A 78 -3.17 14.93 -3.22
N GLU A 79 -4.04 15.39 -2.34
CA GLU A 79 -3.88 16.62 -1.57
C GLU A 79 -2.75 16.52 -0.55
N ALA A 80 -2.32 17.67 -0.04
CA ALA A 80 -1.22 17.76 0.90
C ALA A 80 -1.47 16.94 2.18
N HIS A 81 -0.55 16.04 2.47
CA HIS A 81 -0.56 15.13 3.60
C HIS A 81 0.87 14.80 4.03
N ALA A 82 1.03 14.11 5.14
CA ALA A 82 2.30 13.65 5.66
C ALA A 82 2.18 12.24 6.24
N HIS A 83 3.31 11.61 6.42
CA HIS A 83 3.47 10.30 7.06
C HIS A 83 4.40 10.41 8.26
N PRO A 84 4.19 9.62 9.34
CA PRO A 84 5.06 9.67 10.51
C PRO A 84 6.42 9.01 10.30
N ASP A 85 6.52 8.12 9.34
CA ASP A 85 7.70 7.32 9.04
C ASP A 85 8.55 7.91 7.91
N ASP A 86 9.82 7.52 7.87
CA ASP A 86 10.75 7.90 6.81
C ASP A 86 10.64 6.94 5.64
N ARG A 87 10.51 7.49 4.43
CA ARG A 87 10.26 6.74 3.22
C ARG A 87 11.15 7.14 2.06
N ILE A 88 11.51 6.16 1.27
CA ILE A 88 12.07 6.34 -0.07
C ILE A 88 11.18 5.67 -1.10
N ALA A 89 11.00 6.31 -2.23
CA ALA A 89 10.12 5.82 -3.29
C ALA A 89 10.80 5.87 -4.66
N THR A 90 10.44 4.92 -5.49
CA THR A 90 10.91 4.80 -6.89
C THR A 90 9.73 4.69 -7.82
N VAL A 91 9.72 5.47 -8.89
CA VAL A 91 8.72 5.36 -9.96
C VAL A 91 9.05 4.13 -10.81
N ILE A 92 8.20 3.10 -10.74
CA ILE A 92 8.38 1.83 -11.45
C ILE A 92 7.89 1.93 -12.90
N SER A 93 6.76 2.62 -13.11
CA SER A 93 6.22 2.87 -14.45
C SER A 93 5.35 4.11 -14.49
N GLY A 94 5.13 4.66 -15.68
CA GLY A 94 4.38 5.89 -15.90
C GLY A 94 5.13 7.14 -15.46
N THR A 95 4.39 8.22 -15.25
CA THR A 95 4.92 9.51 -14.82
C THR A 95 4.22 9.98 -13.55
N TRP A 96 5.01 10.23 -12.51
CA TRP A 96 4.56 10.76 -11.23
C TRP A 96 4.88 12.24 -11.12
N TYR A 97 3.94 13.05 -10.67
CA TYR A 97 4.14 14.47 -10.40
C TYR A 97 4.10 14.66 -8.89
N PHE A 98 5.19 15.12 -8.30
CA PHE A 98 5.37 15.16 -6.85
C PHE A 98 5.89 16.52 -6.40
N GLY A 99 5.33 17.05 -5.33
CA GLY A 99 5.73 18.33 -4.74
C GLY A 99 5.66 18.32 -3.22
N TYR A 100 6.52 19.11 -2.58
CA TYR A 100 6.52 19.32 -1.14
C TYR A 100 5.77 20.59 -0.77
N GLY A 101 5.08 20.58 0.37
CA GLY A 101 4.38 21.73 0.91
C GLY A 101 3.03 21.39 1.53
N LYS A 102 2.47 22.39 2.24
CA LYS A 102 1.21 22.26 2.98
C LYS A 102 -0.04 22.47 2.12
N GLN A 103 0.13 22.89 0.89
CA GLN A 103 -0.97 23.14 -0.06
C GLN A 103 -0.59 22.56 -1.42
N PHE A 104 -1.57 21.98 -2.09
CA PHE A 104 -1.39 21.52 -3.45
C PHE A 104 -1.09 22.71 -4.37
N ASN A 105 0.01 22.64 -5.10
CA ASN A 105 0.44 23.65 -6.05
C ASN A 105 1.03 22.97 -7.30
N GLU A 106 0.34 23.05 -8.42
CA GLU A 106 0.81 22.43 -9.67
C GLU A 106 2.16 22.99 -10.14
N ALA A 107 2.45 24.27 -9.90
CA ALA A 107 3.72 24.89 -10.29
C ALA A 107 4.91 24.36 -9.48
N ALA A 108 4.65 23.80 -8.29
CA ALA A 108 5.68 23.19 -7.44
C ALA A 108 5.88 21.68 -7.70
N LEU A 109 5.12 21.10 -8.61
CA LEU A 109 5.26 19.69 -8.97
C LEU A 109 6.49 19.47 -9.84
N LYS A 110 7.33 18.53 -9.41
CA LYS A 110 8.39 17.98 -10.26
C LYS A 110 7.85 16.76 -11.02
N GLN A 111 8.05 16.73 -12.31
CA GLN A 111 7.77 15.56 -13.12
C GLN A 111 8.84 14.50 -12.89
N LEU A 112 8.40 13.32 -12.48
CA LEU A 112 9.23 12.16 -12.16
C LEU A 112 8.85 11.01 -13.10
N PRO A 113 9.57 10.80 -14.22
CA PRO A 113 9.37 9.66 -15.09
C PRO A 113 9.87 8.36 -14.44
N GLN A 114 9.62 7.23 -15.10
CA GLN A 114 10.11 5.91 -14.68
C GLN A 114 11.60 5.94 -14.32
N GLY A 115 11.97 5.28 -13.22
CA GLY A 115 13.34 5.25 -12.67
C GLY A 115 13.67 6.41 -11.74
N SER A 116 12.81 7.44 -11.65
CA SER A 116 13.00 8.54 -10.69
C SER A 116 12.86 8.06 -9.25
N VAL A 117 13.61 8.70 -8.35
CA VAL A 117 13.59 8.44 -6.90
C VAL A 117 13.23 9.72 -6.17
N TYR A 118 12.44 9.60 -5.11
CA TYR A 118 12.11 10.70 -4.20
C TYR A 118 11.98 10.18 -2.76
N THR A 119 11.97 11.10 -1.80
CA THR A 119 11.82 10.78 -0.37
C THR A 119 10.55 11.40 0.18
N GLU A 120 10.02 10.79 1.22
CA GLU A 120 8.97 11.34 2.07
C GLU A 120 9.48 11.33 3.51
N PRO A 121 10.25 12.38 3.92
CA PRO A 121 10.79 12.46 5.27
C PRO A 121 9.67 12.49 6.32
N PRO A 122 9.91 12.03 7.55
CA PRO A 122 8.91 12.00 8.61
C PRO A 122 8.22 13.34 8.79
N ASN A 123 6.89 13.34 8.74
CA ASN A 123 6.03 14.52 8.91
C ASN A 123 6.24 15.65 7.87
N ALA A 124 7.02 15.41 6.81
CA ALA A 124 7.14 16.36 5.71
C ALA A 124 5.89 16.33 4.84
N ASN A 125 5.19 17.47 4.76
CA ASN A 125 4.00 17.59 3.94
C ASN A 125 4.36 17.54 2.45
N HIS A 126 3.61 16.75 1.70
CA HIS A 126 3.77 16.59 0.27
C HIS A 126 2.42 16.34 -0.41
N PHE A 127 2.39 16.52 -1.70
CA PHE A 127 1.23 16.31 -2.55
C PHE A 127 1.67 15.76 -3.90
N ALA A 128 0.74 15.15 -4.61
CA ALA A 128 1.09 14.49 -5.86
C ALA A 128 -0.08 14.39 -6.82
N MET A 129 0.22 14.08 -8.09
CA MET A 129 -0.80 13.76 -9.07
C MET A 129 -0.26 12.87 -10.19
N THR A 130 -1.20 12.28 -10.92
CA THR A 130 -1.00 11.75 -12.27
C THR A 130 -1.75 12.62 -13.27
N ARG A 131 -1.32 12.62 -14.53
CA ARG A 131 -2.05 13.26 -15.65
C ARG A 131 -2.75 12.19 -16.49
N SER A 132 -2.68 12.29 -17.80
CA SER A 132 -3.36 11.39 -18.75
C SER A 132 -2.96 9.92 -18.64
N GLU A 133 -1.82 9.62 -18.05
CA GLU A 133 -1.40 8.26 -17.70
C GLU A 133 -1.30 8.08 -16.19
N GLY A 134 -1.49 6.86 -15.73
CA GLY A 134 -1.26 6.49 -14.34
C GLY A 134 0.22 6.25 -14.05
N ALA A 135 0.52 5.90 -12.80
CA ALA A 135 1.86 5.53 -12.36
C ALA A 135 1.85 4.35 -11.41
N VAL A 136 2.96 3.62 -11.35
CA VAL A 136 3.24 2.63 -10.31
C VAL A 136 4.48 3.07 -9.56
N ILE A 137 4.37 3.17 -8.25
CA ILE A 137 5.43 3.62 -7.36
C ILE A 137 5.73 2.49 -6.37
N GLN A 138 7.01 2.17 -6.17
CA GLN A 138 7.45 1.36 -5.03
C GLN A 138 7.81 2.30 -3.89
N ILE A 139 7.28 2.03 -2.71
CA ILE A 139 7.55 2.79 -1.48
C ILE A 139 8.13 1.84 -0.45
N THR A 140 9.27 2.21 0.12
CA THR A 140 9.90 1.48 1.24
C THR A 140 10.03 2.43 2.42
N GLY A 141 9.61 1.96 3.59
CA GLY A 141 9.64 2.74 4.84
C GLY A 141 9.85 1.85 6.05
N THR A 142 9.95 2.48 7.21
CA THR A 142 10.05 1.80 8.51
C THR A 142 8.83 2.17 9.36
N GLY A 143 7.89 1.22 9.47
CA GLY A 143 6.65 1.43 10.23
C GLY A 143 6.82 1.56 11.75
N PRO A 144 5.78 1.94 12.47
CA PRO A 144 4.41 2.04 11.98
C PRO A 144 4.18 3.29 11.12
N SER A 145 3.42 3.11 10.06
CA SER A 145 3.05 4.16 9.14
C SER A 145 1.62 4.68 9.38
N GLY A 146 1.32 5.82 8.81
CA GLY A 146 0.00 6.45 8.85
C GLY A 146 -0.09 7.56 7.81
N THR A 147 -1.25 8.23 7.75
CA THR A 147 -1.45 9.39 6.86
C THR A 147 -2.23 10.46 7.58
N THR A 148 -1.68 11.67 7.60
CA THR A 148 -2.33 12.86 8.17
C THR A 148 -2.46 13.91 7.07
N TYR A 149 -3.68 14.25 6.70
CA TYR A 149 -3.95 15.34 5.76
C TYR A 149 -3.80 16.69 6.44
N VAL A 150 -3.17 17.66 5.76
CA VAL A 150 -3.04 19.04 6.25
C VAL A 150 -4.41 19.66 6.46
N ASP A 151 -5.31 19.52 5.48
CA ASP A 151 -6.73 19.83 5.64
C ASP A 151 -7.49 18.53 5.89
N PRO A 152 -8.07 18.32 7.07
CA PRO A 152 -8.83 17.12 7.39
C PRO A 152 -10.04 16.88 6.47
N ALA A 153 -10.56 17.91 5.78
CA ALA A 153 -11.65 17.77 4.81
C ALA A 153 -11.21 17.02 3.53
N ASN A 154 -9.91 16.98 3.26
CA ASN A 154 -9.34 16.24 2.14
C ASN A 154 -9.11 14.76 2.42
N ASN A 155 -9.31 14.31 3.66
CA ASN A 155 -9.16 12.90 4.01
C ASN A 155 -10.30 12.07 3.39
N PRO A 156 -10.03 11.14 2.46
CA PRO A 156 -11.07 10.34 1.82
C PRO A 156 -11.89 9.48 2.77
N ALA A 157 -11.33 9.07 3.89
CA ALA A 157 -12.04 8.28 4.90
C ALA A 157 -13.18 9.05 5.58
N LYS A 158 -13.17 10.38 5.55
CA LYS A 158 -14.23 11.25 6.08
C LYS A 158 -15.33 11.58 5.07
N LYS A 159 -15.15 11.19 3.80
CA LYS A 159 -16.10 11.46 2.71
C LYS A 159 -17.01 10.27 2.38
N ARG A 160 -16.96 9.22 3.23
CA ARG A 160 -17.78 7.99 3.10
C ARG A 160 -18.99 8.03 4.01
#